data_12c9919e013ae5035d61e358fbf3200a
#
_entry.id   12c9919e013ae5035d61e358fbf3200a
#
_cell.length_a   1.000
_cell.length_b   1.000
_cell.length_c   1.000
_cell.angle_alpha   90.00
_cell.angle_beta   90.00
_cell.angle_gamma   90.00
#
_symmetry.space_group_name_H-M   'P 1'
#
loop_
_entity.id
_entity.type
_entity.pdbx_description
1 polymer ?
#
loop_
_entity_poly.entity_id
_entity_poly.type
_entity_poly.pdbx_seq_one_letter_code
_entity_poly.pdbx_strand_id
1 'polypeptide(L)'
;MDDMDEEMIRAGMLYDGGKGIEEATNLKVAETGNKFLGEKSWVAETYTTRWYYGKLLAWTVKGVIKTRGWKIMSVEGCNFDEPVIRDIQIDYTQFESCVTDGQFLLEKNNIRLIIIINGANSVQIEASEKHRRLVKSFIRSINDFLNKHNFYKWKNLNFDGGISFLNAGQREWDSVILDPAMKKEIRLNTIGFLKNCAQLEKYGVPPKRGIILAGEPGTGKTIVCKALMSEADKITCIATTAEGMVQGGYIPELFSIAQALCPSIIFIEDIDFIGQERHDSYRGTPPLISLLAEMDGIAEKNAIVTVATSNSFETLDKALSERPSRFDRLFRITRPAYQQRTELVKHISKKIPLSEDIREYIIKETNGFTPAQIQEVLHGMVIAHSALGEDIMQFNRRDVDSTIALLNIRRTGMIGFNAMLCPDGKR
;
A
#
# COMPACT_ATOMS: atom_id res chain seq x y z
N MET A 1 -17.94 -14.77 30.61
CA MET A 1 -18.04 -14.51 29.15
C MET A 1 -17.86 -13.01 29.05
N ASP A 2 -16.64 -12.65 28.69
CA ASP A 2 -16.17 -11.29 28.80
C ASP A 2 -16.58 -10.47 27.56
N ASP A 3 -16.71 -9.14 27.73
CA ASP A 3 -17.05 -8.16 26.65
C ASP A 3 -16.21 -8.31 25.39
N MET A 4 -15.03 -8.94 25.46
CA MET A 4 -14.15 -9.24 24.32
C MET A 4 -14.74 -10.31 23.39
N ASP A 5 -15.51 -11.27 23.89
CA ASP A 5 -16.11 -12.34 23.08
C ASP A 5 -17.27 -11.80 22.22
N GLU A 6 -18.02 -10.81 22.72
CA GLU A 6 -19.09 -10.17 21.94
C GLU A 6 -18.55 -9.29 20.80
N GLU A 7 -17.40 -8.62 21.01
CA GLU A 7 -16.78 -7.79 19.97
C GLU A 7 -16.13 -8.63 18.86
N MET A 8 -15.58 -9.81 19.20
CA MET A 8 -15.01 -10.76 18.25
C MET A 8 -16.08 -11.50 17.45
N ILE A 9 -17.23 -11.77 18.03
CA ILE A 9 -18.42 -12.31 17.33
C ILE A 9 -18.96 -11.27 16.34
N ARG A 10 -19.02 -9.99 16.74
CA ARG A 10 -19.39 -8.86 15.83
C ARG A 10 -18.40 -8.65 14.69
N ALA A 11 -17.12 -8.98 14.88
CA ALA A 11 -16.07 -8.87 13.85
C ALA A 11 -15.99 -10.08 12.91
N GLY A 12 -16.76 -11.15 13.15
CA GLY A 12 -16.73 -12.36 12.31
C GLY A 12 -15.45 -13.19 12.42
N MET A 13 -14.74 -13.10 13.54
CA MET A 13 -13.39 -13.67 13.69
C MET A 13 -13.29 -14.94 14.55
N LEU A 14 -14.38 -15.53 15.05
CA LEU A 14 -14.31 -16.83 15.75
C LEU A 14 -15.47 -17.73 15.38
N TYR A 15 -15.17 -18.95 15.02
CA TYR A 15 -16.16 -19.87 14.74
C TYR A 15 -16.02 -21.34 15.02
N ASP A 16 -16.77 -21.88 15.77
CA ASP A 16 -17.24 -23.27 15.74
C ASP A 16 -18.69 -23.44 16.22
N GLY A 17 -19.54 -22.51 15.85
CA GLY A 17 -20.99 -22.52 16.05
C GLY A 17 -21.79 -22.22 14.77
N GLY A 18 -21.11 -22.11 13.61
CA GLY A 18 -21.65 -21.61 12.35
C GLY A 18 -22.81 -22.34 11.71
N LYS A 19 -23.03 -23.57 12.04
CA LYS A 19 -24.12 -24.35 11.40
C LYS A 19 -25.50 -23.78 11.70
N GLY A 20 -25.77 -23.35 12.93
CA GLY A 20 -27.08 -22.84 13.30
C GLY A 20 -27.44 -21.48 12.70
N ILE A 21 -26.45 -20.58 12.61
CA ILE A 21 -26.65 -19.24 12.01
C ILE A 21 -26.73 -19.35 10.48
N GLU A 22 -25.91 -20.18 9.87
CA GLU A 22 -25.92 -20.45 8.45
C GLU A 22 -27.24 -21.09 7.99
N GLU A 23 -27.81 -22.03 8.77
CA GLU A 23 -29.11 -22.63 8.51
C GLU A 23 -30.26 -21.62 8.68
N ALA A 24 -30.25 -20.76 9.69
CA ALA A 24 -31.27 -19.73 9.89
C ALA A 24 -31.23 -18.66 8.79
N THR A 25 -30.02 -18.24 8.37
CA THR A 25 -29.83 -17.28 7.27
C THR A 25 -30.31 -17.87 5.95
N ASN A 26 -29.97 -19.12 5.66
CA ASN A 26 -30.42 -19.82 4.45
C ASN A 26 -31.95 -20.00 4.41
N LEU A 27 -32.59 -20.23 5.53
CA LEU A 27 -34.07 -20.30 5.63
C LEU A 27 -34.73 -18.95 5.33
N LYS A 28 -34.25 -17.85 5.93
CA LYS A 28 -34.79 -16.50 5.72
C LYS A 28 -34.63 -16.05 4.26
N VAL A 29 -33.46 -16.32 3.66
CA VAL A 29 -33.18 -16.02 2.24
C VAL A 29 -34.10 -16.85 1.34
N ALA A 30 -34.28 -18.14 1.61
CA ALA A 30 -35.18 -19.00 0.85
C ALA A 30 -36.66 -18.58 0.94
N GLU A 31 -37.13 -18.17 2.12
CA GLU A 31 -38.49 -17.63 2.30
C GLU A 31 -38.71 -16.36 1.51
N THR A 32 -37.78 -15.41 1.57
CA THR A 32 -37.83 -14.17 0.78
C THR A 32 -37.81 -14.47 -0.72
N GLY A 33 -36.94 -15.42 -1.14
CA GLY A 33 -36.84 -15.88 -2.53
C GLY A 33 -38.19 -16.41 -3.05
N ASN A 34 -38.81 -17.35 -2.34
CA ASN A 34 -40.11 -17.93 -2.71
C ASN A 34 -41.22 -16.88 -2.78
N LYS A 35 -41.26 -15.96 -1.79
CA LYS A 35 -42.28 -14.91 -1.74
C LYS A 35 -42.11 -13.87 -2.84
N PHE A 36 -40.90 -13.44 -3.12
CA PHE A 36 -40.63 -12.38 -4.10
C PHE A 36 -40.61 -12.88 -5.52
N LEU A 37 -39.96 -14.02 -5.81
CA LEU A 37 -39.90 -14.59 -7.15
C LEU A 37 -41.25 -15.20 -7.58
N GLY A 38 -42.10 -15.63 -6.62
CA GLY A 38 -43.44 -16.10 -6.85
C GLY A 38 -43.53 -17.41 -7.61
N GLU A 39 -42.46 -18.18 -7.68
CA GLU A 39 -42.39 -19.46 -8.41
C GLU A 39 -41.74 -20.55 -7.52
N LYS A 40 -42.19 -21.82 -7.78
CA LYS A 40 -41.67 -22.98 -7.03
C LYS A 40 -40.27 -23.44 -7.48
N SER A 41 -39.81 -22.97 -8.65
CA SER A 41 -38.53 -23.36 -9.24
C SER A 41 -37.75 -22.10 -9.63
N TRP A 42 -36.54 -21.96 -9.06
CA TRP A 42 -35.65 -20.85 -9.28
C TRP A 42 -34.20 -21.32 -9.42
N VAL A 43 -33.38 -20.50 -10.07
CA VAL A 43 -31.94 -20.72 -10.29
C VAL A 43 -31.14 -19.72 -9.50
N ALA A 44 -30.06 -20.20 -8.90
CA ALA A 44 -29.05 -19.38 -8.24
C ALA A 44 -27.68 -19.59 -8.89
N GLU A 45 -26.93 -18.52 -9.06
CA GLU A 45 -25.55 -18.56 -9.50
C GLU A 45 -24.72 -17.64 -8.61
N THR A 46 -23.55 -18.09 -8.17
CA THR A 46 -22.65 -17.33 -7.28
C THR A 46 -21.41 -16.89 -8.05
N TYR A 47 -21.02 -15.64 -7.85
CA TYR A 47 -19.75 -15.08 -8.27
C TYR A 47 -18.93 -14.75 -7.04
N THR A 48 -17.70 -15.27 -6.99
CA THR A 48 -16.75 -15.01 -5.90
C THR A 48 -15.52 -14.33 -6.46
N THR A 49 -15.10 -13.25 -5.82
CA THR A 49 -13.85 -12.56 -6.12
C THR A 49 -12.81 -12.81 -5.04
N ARG A 50 -11.65 -12.21 -5.15
CA ARG A 50 -10.64 -12.28 -4.11
C ARG A 50 -11.12 -11.52 -2.86
N TRP A 51 -10.77 -11.98 -1.68
CA TRP A 51 -11.23 -11.40 -0.40
C TRP A 51 -10.92 -9.91 -0.27
N TYR A 52 -9.80 -9.46 -0.78
CA TYR A 52 -9.38 -8.05 -0.75
C TYR A 52 -10.18 -7.14 -1.71
N TYR A 53 -11.02 -7.69 -2.57
CA TYR A 53 -11.90 -6.96 -3.50
C TYR A 53 -13.34 -6.83 -3.02
N GLY A 54 -13.65 -7.17 -1.79
CA GLY A 54 -15.03 -7.09 -1.28
C GLY A 54 -15.64 -5.69 -1.42
N LYS A 55 -14.88 -4.65 -1.10
CA LYS A 55 -15.33 -3.26 -1.29
C LYS A 55 -15.60 -2.93 -2.77
N LEU A 56 -14.72 -3.36 -3.65
CA LEU A 56 -14.88 -3.20 -5.09
C LEU A 56 -16.10 -3.98 -5.62
N LEU A 57 -16.35 -5.19 -5.11
CA LEU A 57 -17.50 -6.00 -5.50
C LEU A 57 -18.83 -5.33 -5.11
N ALA A 58 -18.96 -4.84 -3.87
CA ALA A 58 -20.16 -4.14 -3.42
C ALA A 58 -20.45 -2.89 -4.27
N TRP A 59 -19.44 -2.10 -4.57
CA TRP A 59 -19.55 -0.96 -5.48
C TRP A 59 -19.89 -1.37 -6.91
N THR A 60 -19.31 -2.46 -7.41
CA THR A 60 -19.60 -3.03 -8.73
C THR A 60 -21.05 -3.46 -8.85
N VAL A 61 -21.60 -4.15 -7.86
CA VAL A 61 -23.01 -4.56 -7.86
C VAL A 61 -23.95 -3.36 -8.00
N LYS A 62 -23.72 -2.32 -7.20
CA LYS A 62 -24.47 -1.04 -7.30
C LYS A 62 -24.38 -0.45 -8.71
N GLY A 63 -23.16 -0.42 -9.27
CA GLY A 63 -22.92 0.08 -10.63
C GLY A 63 -23.64 -0.72 -11.73
N VAL A 64 -23.62 -2.04 -11.64
CA VAL A 64 -24.28 -2.94 -12.61
C VAL A 64 -25.80 -2.83 -12.52
N ILE A 65 -26.37 -2.78 -11.32
CA ILE A 65 -27.83 -2.56 -11.14
C ILE A 65 -28.25 -1.27 -11.86
N LYS A 66 -27.50 -0.18 -11.62
CA LYS A 66 -27.78 1.14 -12.23
C LYS A 66 -27.62 1.11 -13.75
N THR A 67 -26.50 0.59 -14.27
CA THR A 67 -26.22 0.61 -15.72
C THR A 67 -27.14 -0.29 -16.52
N ARG A 68 -27.62 -1.39 -15.94
CA ARG A 68 -28.59 -2.27 -16.57
C ARG A 68 -30.04 -1.78 -16.43
N GLY A 69 -30.27 -0.68 -15.69
CA GLY A 69 -31.59 -0.06 -15.50
C GLY A 69 -32.58 -0.94 -14.76
N TRP A 70 -32.13 -1.65 -13.71
CA TRP A 70 -33.00 -2.38 -12.81
C TRP A 70 -33.59 -1.47 -11.74
N LYS A 71 -34.85 -1.61 -11.44
CA LYS A 71 -35.54 -0.92 -10.36
C LYS A 71 -35.33 -1.69 -9.07
N ILE A 72 -34.83 -1.03 -8.04
CA ILE A 72 -34.72 -1.59 -6.69
C ILE A 72 -36.11 -1.44 -6.04
N MET A 73 -36.74 -2.56 -5.70
CA MET A 73 -38.01 -2.62 -5.02
C MET A 73 -37.85 -2.52 -3.51
N SER A 74 -36.88 -3.27 -2.96
CA SER A 74 -36.45 -3.18 -1.58
C SER A 74 -34.99 -3.62 -1.41
N VAL A 75 -34.39 -3.28 -0.28
CA VAL A 75 -33.11 -3.81 0.18
C VAL A 75 -33.34 -4.35 1.58
N GLU A 76 -33.02 -5.62 1.82
CA GLU A 76 -33.26 -6.32 3.08
C GLU A 76 -31.97 -6.90 3.63
N GLY A 77 -31.89 -7.16 4.93
CA GLY A 77 -30.76 -7.82 5.53
C GLY A 77 -30.68 -9.32 5.15
N CYS A 78 -29.47 -9.87 5.13
CA CYS A 78 -29.22 -11.29 4.96
C CYS A 78 -28.78 -11.95 6.26
N ASN A 79 -27.55 -11.65 6.69
CA ASN A 79 -26.99 -12.15 7.93
C ASN A 79 -27.48 -11.38 9.15
N PHE A 80 -27.98 -10.15 8.93
CA PHE A 80 -28.53 -9.24 9.92
C PHE A 80 -29.97 -8.91 9.58
N ASP A 81 -30.71 -8.38 10.56
CA ASP A 81 -32.11 -7.98 10.34
C ASP A 81 -32.23 -6.84 9.33
N GLU A 82 -31.25 -5.92 9.32
CA GLU A 82 -31.17 -4.83 8.37
C GLU A 82 -29.92 -5.00 7.46
N PRO A 83 -29.95 -4.41 6.25
CA PRO A 83 -28.80 -4.44 5.35
C PRO A 83 -27.65 -3.62 5.94
N VAL A 84 -26.42 -4.15 5.84
CA VAL A 84 -25.23 -3.42 6.25
C VAL A 84 -24.77 -2.51 5.11
N ILE A 85 -24.85 -1.21 5.35
CA ILE A 85 -24.39 -0.18 4.40
C ILE A 85 -23.08 0.41 4.93
N ARG A 86 -22.07 0.51 4.07
CA ARG A 86 -20.78 1.11 4.38
C ARG A 86 -20.39 2.14 3.33
N ASP A 87 -19.71 3.19 3.77
CA ASP A 87 -19.08 4.15 2.87
C ASP A 87 -17.77 3.54 2.35
N ILE A 88 -17.74 3.27 1.06
CA ILE A 88 -16.59 2.70 0.37
C ILE A 88 -15.79 3.83 -0.23
N GLN A 89 -14.51 3.92 0.14
CA GLN A 89 -13.58 4.84 -0.49
C GLN A 89 -13.27 4.36 -1.90
N ILE A 90 -13.60 5.16 -2.91
CA ILE A 90 -13.42 4.87 -4.34
C ILE A 90 -12.32 5.70 -4.99
N ASP A 91 -11.86 6.75 -4.30
CA ASP A 91 -10.69 7.54 -4.63
C ASP A 91 -10.10 8.15 -3.34
N TYR A 92 -9.03 8.92 -3.42
CA TYR A 92 -8.33 9.52 -2.28
C TYR A 92 -9.25 10.30 -1.32
N THR A 93 -10.26 10.97 -1.86
CA THR A 93 -11.21 11.82 -1.09
C THR A 93 -12.67 11.52 -1.38
N GLN A 94 -12.97 10.53 -2.23
CA GLN A 94 -14.33 10.21 -2.63
C GLN A 94 -14.80 8.92 -1.98
N PHE A 95 -16.03 8.95 -1.48
CA PHE A 95 -16.70 7.82 -0.85
C PHE A 95 -18.06 7.62 -1.47
N GLU A 96 -18.48 6.36 -1.57
CA GLU A 96 -19.84 5.98 -1.96
C GLU A 96 -20.43 4.97 -0.99
N SER A 97 -21.67 5.24 -0.52
CA SER A 97 -22.42 4.29 0.30
C SER A 97 -22.86 3.09 -0.52
N CYS A 98 -22.47 1.89 -0.09
CA CYS A 98 -22.80 0.62 -0.75
C CYS A 98 -23.29 -0.40 0.28
N VAL A 99 -24.22 -1.25 -0.13
CA VAL A 99 -24.62 -2.42 0.66
C VAL A 99 -23.49 -3.44 0.59
N THR A 100 -22.94 -3.81 1.75
CA THR A 100 -21.87 -4.80 1.87
C THR A 100 -22.37 -6.14 2.40
N ASP A 101 -23.54 -6.18 3.03
CA ASP A 101 -24.26 -7.38 3.41
C ASP A 101 -25.77 -7.07 3.28
N GLY A 102 -26.49 -7.90 2.54
CA GLY A 102 -27.92 -7.73 2.30
C GLY A 102 -28.36 -8.26 0.95
N GLN A 103 -29.65 -8.18 0.69
CA GLN A 103 -30.28 -8.62 -0.56
C GLN A 103 -31.04 -7.50 -1.24
N PHE A 104 -30.82 -7.34 -2.53
CA PHE A 104 -31.56 -6.44 -3.40
C PHE A 104 -32.70 -7.20 -4.08
N LEU A 105 -33.93 -6.77 -3.90
CA LEU A 105 -35.09 -7.25 -4.64
C LEU A 105 -35.30 -6.33 -5.85
N LEU A 106 -35.11 -6.85 -7.04
CA LEU A 106 -35.04 -6.07 -8.28
C LEU A 106 -36.14 -6.46 -9.23
N GLU A 107 -36.72 -5.47 -9.96
CA GLU A 107 -37.72 -5.69 -11.00
C GLU A 107 -37.38 -4.91 -12.27
N LYS A 108 -37.57 -5.55 -13.43
CA LYS A 108 -37.44 -4.93 -14.74
C LYS A 108 -38.32 -5.68 -15.75
N ASN A 109 -39.25 -4.99 -16.43
CA ASN A 109 -40.15 -5.57 -17.45
C ASN A 109 -40.88 -6.82 -16.93
N ASN A 110 -41.43 -6.77 -15.72
CA ASN A 110 -42.10 -7.87 -15.02
C ASN A 110 -41.20 -9.10 -14.73
N ILE A 111 -39.89 -8.96 -14.88
CA ILE A 111 -38.92 -9.96 -14.45
C ILE A 111 -38.38 -9.57 -13.07
N ARG A 112 -38.42 -10.51 -12.15
CA ARG A 112 -37.88 -10.35 -10.79
C ARG A 112 -36.55 -11.06 -10.63
N LEU A 113 -35.64 -10.43 -9.91
CA LEU A 113 -34.29 -10.92 -9.66
C LEU A 113 -33.85 -10.51 -8.24
N ILE A 114 -33.20 -11.40 -7.56
CA ILE A 114 -32.60 -11.13 -6.24
C ILE A 114 -31.09 -11.14 -6.40
N ILE A 115 -30.43 -10.15 -5.81
CA ILE A 115 -28.96 -10.12 -5.67
C ILE A 115 -28.64 -10.11 -4.19
N ILE A 116 -27.92 -11.13 -3.75
CA ILE A 116 -27.51 -11.31 -2.36
C ILE A 116 -26.02 -11.02 -2.29
N ILE A 117 -25.62 -10.06 -1.45
CA ILE A 117 -24.24 -9.82 -1.06
C ILE A 117 -24.08 -10.39 0.34
N ASN A 118 -23.31 -11.47 0.44
CA ASN A 118 -23.06 -12.15 1.72
C ASN A 118 -21.60 -11.94 2.13
N GLY A 119 -21.37 -10.93 2.95
CA GLY A 119 -20.05 -10.61 3.46
C GLY A 119 -19.09 -10.06 2.41
N ALA A 120 -17.80 -10.39 2.52
CA ALA A 120 -16.73 -9.62 1.93
C ALA A 120 -16.51 -9.79 0.41
N ASN A 121 -16.79 -10.96 -0.18
CA ASN A 121 -16.24 -11.24 -1.51
C ASN A 121 -17.10 -12.10 -2.44
N SER A 122 -18.35 -12.36 -2.08
CA SER A 122 -19.27 -13.14 -2.92
C SER A 122 -20.60 -12.43 -3.15
N VAL A 123 -21.18 -12.69 -4.30
CA VAL A 123 -22.52 -12.25 -4.67
C VAL A 123 -23.27 -13.41 -5.31
N GLN A 124 -24.47 -13.67 -4.84
CA GLN A 124 -25.38 -14.65 -5.40
C GLN A 124 -26.50 -13.95 -6.14
N ILE A 125 -26.90 -14.48 -7.28
CA ILE A 125 -27.98 -13.93 -8.11
C ILE A 125 -29.01 -15.01 -8.33
N GLU A 126 -30.25 -14.69 -8.03
CA GLU A 126 -31.38 -15.59 -8.08
C GLU A 126 -32.49 -15.05 -8.99
N ALA A 127 -33.10 -15.93 -9.76
CA ALA A 127 -34.26 -15.64 -10.57
C ALA A 127 -35.06 -16.92 -10.84
N SER A 128 -36.28 -16.78 -11.35
CA SER A 128 -37.05 -17.92 -11.87
C SER A 128 -36.22 -18.74 -12.87
N GLU A 129 -36.40 -20.07 -12.88
CA GLU A 129 -35.68 -21.02 -13.74
C GLU A 129 -35.72 -20.64 -15.22
N LYS A 130 -36.86 -20.12 -15.71
CA LYS A 130 -37.00 -19.62 -17.09
C LYS A 130 -36.02 -18.48 -17.44
N HIS A 131 -35.44 -17.80 -16.44
CA HIS A 131 -34.52 -16.68 -16.59
C HIS A 131 -33.07 -17.07 -16.35
N ARG A 132 -32.67 -18.34 -16.35
CA ARG A 132 -31.30 -18.83 -16.16
C ARG A 132 -30.26 -18.11 -17.03
N ARG A 133 -30.61 -17.82 -18.30
CA ARG A 133 -29.69 -17.06 -19.19
C ARG A 133 -29.45 -15.63 -18.71
N LEU A 134 -30.45 -15.01 -18.09
CA LEU A 134 -30.34 -13.66 -17.52
C LEU A 134 -29.39 -13.65 -16.34
N VAL A 135 -29.49 -14.62 -15.41
CA VAL A 135 -28.60 -14.77 -14.25
C VAL A 135 -27.17 -14.89 -14.73
N LYS A 136 -26.87 -15.79 -15.68
CA LYS A 136 -25.52 -15.93 -16.26
C LYS A 136 -25.02 -14.64 -16.93
N SER A 137 -25.90 -13.93 -17.63
CA SER A 137 -25.57 -12.63 -18.23
C SER A 137 -25.27 -11.56 -17.18
N PHE A 138 -25.94 -11.59 -16.04
CA PHE A 138 -25.72 -10.65 -14.97
C PHE A 138 -24.36 -10.88 -14.29
N ILE A 139 -24.01 -12.14 -14.01
CA ILE A 139 -22.67 -12.53 -13.50
C ILE A 139 -21.56 -12.02 -14.44
N ARG A 140 -21.73 -12.23 -15.76
CA ARG A 140 -20.75 -11.69 -16.73
C ARG A 140 -20.65 -10.17 -16.64
N SER A 141 -21.78 -9.47 -16.51
CA SER A 141 -21.76 -8.01 -16.37
C SER A 141 -21.05 -7.54 -15.10
N ILE A 142 -21.16 -8.27 -13.98
CA ILE A 142 -20.42 -7.99 -12.76
C ILE A 142 -18.92 -8.14 -13.01
N ASN A 143 -18.49 -9.25 -13.60
CA ASN A 143 -17.08 -9.49 -13.92
C ASN A 143 -16.52 -8.43 -14.88
N ASP A 144 -17.25 -8.11 -15.95
CA ASP A 144 -16.84 -7.12 -16.95
C ASP A 144 -16.75 -5.71 -16.34
N PHE A 145 -17.73 -5.33 -15.52
CA PHE A 145 -17.75 -4.04 -14.83
C PHE A 145 -16.60 -3.92 -13.84
N LEU A 146 -16.36 -4.96 -13.03
CA LEU A 146 -15.26 -5.02 -12.06
C LEU A 146 -13.91 -4.85 -12.75
N ASN A 147 -13.68 -5.52 -13.87
CA ASN A 147 -12.42 -5.43 -14.61
C ASN A 147 -12.26 -4.07 -15.31
N LYS A 148 -13.35 -3.52 -15.86
CA LYS A 148 -13.32 -2.25 -16.61
C LYS A 148 -13.23 -1.03 -15.69
N HIS A 149 -13.92 -1.07 -14.55
CA HIS A 149 -14.10 0.06 -13.65
C HIS A 149 -13.42 -0.15 -12.29
N ASN A 150 -12.33 -0.93 -12.24
CA ASN A 150 -11.58 -1.15 -11.02
C ASN A 150 -10.94 0.17 -10.55
N PHE A 151 -11.49 0.76 -9.48
CA PHE A 151 -11.07 2.07 -8.97
C PHE A 151 -9.68 2.06 -8.30
N TYR A 152 -9.11 0.89 -8.05
CA TYR A 152 -7.73 0.77 -7.57
C TYR A 152 -6.69 0.92 -8.68
N LYS A 153 -7.10 0.77 -9.95
CA LYS A 153 -6.18 0.83 -11.08
C LYS A 153 -5.61 2.24 -11.26
N TRP A 154 -4.29 2.30 -11.47
CA TRP A 154 -3.52 3.54 -11.63
C TRP A 154 -3.52 4.46 -10.40
N LYS A 155 -3.66 3.87 -9.21
CA LYS A 155 -3.62 4.59 -7.94
C LYS A 155 -2.40 4.18 -7.11
N ASN A 156 -2.04 5.02 -6.15
CA ASN A 156 -1.10 4.65 -5.11
C ASN A 156 -1.90 3.97 -3.99
N LEU A 157 -1.52 2.75 -3.70
CA LEU A 157 -2.21 1.85 -2.77
C LEU A 157 -1.25 1.43 -1.67
N ASN A 158 -1.78 1.21 -0.47
CA ASN A 158 -1.14 0.47 0.59
C ASN A 158 -1.81 -0.90 0.71
N PHE A 159 -0.99 -1.94 0.89
CA PHE A 159 -1.48 -3.29 1.13
C PHE A 159 -0.89 -3.83 2.44
N ASP A 160 -1.74 -3.88 3.44
CA ASP A 160 -1.44 -4.39 4.78
C ASP A 160 -2.69 -5.10 5.31
N GLY A 161 -2.84 -6.39 4.97
CA GLY A 161 -4.06 -7.14 5.25
C GLY A 161 -5.32 -6.60 4.58
N GLY A 162 -5.19 -5.72 3.58
CA GLY A 162 -6.27 -5.14 2.79
C GLY A 162 -5.79 -4.00 1.91
N ILE A 163 -6.58 -3.64 0.87
CA ILE A 163 -6.22 -2.54 -0.03
C ILE A 163 -6.81 -1.22 0.51
N SER A 164 -5.95 -0.21 0.64
CA SER A 164 -6.33 1.18 0.95
C SER A 164 -5.59 2.16 0.04
N PHE A 165 -6.15 3.38 -0.12
CA PHE A 165 -5.47 4.44 -0.89
C PHE A 165 -4.33 5.03 -0.08
N LEU A 166 -3.17 5.17 -0.69
CA LEU A 166 -1.96 5.76 -0.11
C LEU A 166 -1.76 7.18 -0.65
N ASN A 167 -1.83 8.17 0.24
CA ASN A 167 -1.41 9.52 -0.12
C ASN A 167 0.13 9.61 -0.03
N ALA A 168 0.82 9.42 -1.14
CA ALA A 168 2.28 9.50 -1.22
C ALA A 168 2.81 10.94 -1.04
N GLY A 169 1.93 11.95 -0.99
CA GLY A 169 2.27 13.37 -1.07
C GLY A 169 2.71 13.75 -2.49
N GLN A 170 2.70 15.06 -2.78
CA GLN A 170 3.24 15.56 -4.04
C GLN A 170 4.76 15.76 -3.90
N ARG A 171 5.54 14.78 -4.31
CA ARG A 171 7.00 14.88 -4.36
C ARG A 171 7.45 14.80 -5.81
N GLU A 172 7.95 15.91 -6.31
CA GLU A 172 8.52 15.97 -7.64
C GLU A 172 9.81 15.13 -7.69
N TRP A 173 9.97 14.32 -8.73
CA TRP A 173 11.18 13.54 -8.96
C TRP A 173 12.44 14.44 -8.98
N ASP A 174 12.32 15.66 -9.50
CA ASP A 174 13.43 16.60 -9.57
C ASP A 174 13.89 17.09 -8.20
N SER A 175 13.03 17.06 -7.19
CA SER A 175 13.40 17.40 -5.81
C SER A 175 14.22 16.33 -5.08
N VAL A 176 14.33 15.13 -5.65
CA VAL A 176 15.15 14.03 -5.10
C VAL A 176 16.62 14.31 -5.40
N ILE A 177 17.42 14.48 -4.34
CA ILE A 177 18.85 14.77 -4.46
C ILE A 177 19.65 13.47 -4.38
N LEU A 178 20.10 13.01 -5.53
CA LEU A 178 20.95 11.83 -5.72
C LEU A 178 22.00 12.14 -6.79
N ASP A 179 22.95 11.22 -6.95
CA ASP A 179 23.83 11.26 -8.13
C ASP A 179 22.99 11.25 -9.42
N PRO A 180 23.23 12.15 -10.37
CA PRO A 180 22.41 12.29 -11.59
C PRO A 180 22.34 11.02 -12.44
N ALA A 181 23.44 10.25 -12.53
CA ALA A 181 23.48 9.00 -13.28
C ALA A 181 22.64 7.93 -12.58
N MET A 182 22.76 7.80 -11.25
CA MET A 182 21.95 6.90 -10.46
C MET A 182 20.46 7.26 -10.56
N LYS A 183 20.12 8.53 -10.45
CA LYS A 183 18.75 9.04 -10.57
C LYS A 183 18.13 8.67 -11.92
N LYS A 184 18.88 8.83 -13.02
CA LYS A 184 18.48 8.45 -14.36
C LYS A 184 18.27 6.92 -14.48
N GLU A 185 19.20 6.14 -13.96
CA GLU A 185 19.14 4.67 -14.00
C GLU A 185 17.95 4.13 -13.18
N ILE A 186 17.66 4.66 -12.00
CA ILE A 186 16.50 4.27 -11.22
C ILE A 186 15.21 4.50 -12.01
N ARG A 187 15.05 5.70 -12.58
CA ARG A 187 13.87 6.06 -13.38
C ARG A 187 13.72 5.20 -14.63
N LEU A 188 14.84 4.91 -15.31
CA LEU A 188 14.87 4.06 -16.51
C LEU A 188 14.41 2.64 -16.20
N ASN A 189 14.88 2.07 -15.07
CA ASN A 189 14.57 0.70 -14.67
C ASN A 189 13.22 0.56 -13.93
N THR A 190 12.49 1.63 -13.68
CA THR A 190 11.16 1.64 -13.06
C THR A 190 10.10 2.13 -14.05
N ILE A 191 9.73 3.39 -13.97
CA ILE A 191 8.69 4.01 -14.80
C ILE A 191 9.05 3.93 -16.30
N GLY A 192 10.32 4.16 -16.66
CA GLY A 192 10.80 4.06 -18.04
C GLY A 192 10.65 2.64 -18.59
N PHE A 193 10.96 1.62 -17.78
CA PHE A 193 10.79 0.23 -18.16
C PHE A 193 9.32 -0.09 -18.43
N LEU A 194 8.40 0.26 -17.51
CA LEU A 194 6.97 -0.01 -17.68
C LEU A 194 6.36 0.71 -18.88
N LYS A 195 6.75 1.98 -19.12
CA LYS A 195 6.26 2.75 -20.28
C LYS A 195 6.71 2.14 -21.61
N ASN A 196 7.85 1.47 -21.66
CA ASN A 196 8.41 0.86 -22.87
C ASN A 196 8.27 -0.67 -22.92
N CYS A 197 7.56 -1.28 -21.98
CA CYS A 197 7.48 -2.74 -21.81
C CYS A 197 7.06 -3.46 -23.10
N ALA A 198 6.03 -2.98 -23.78
CA ALA A 198 5.55 -3.58 -25.05
C ALA A 198 6.60 -3.52 -26.19
N GLN A 199 7.51 -2.55 -26.17
CA GLN A 199 8.62 -2.48 -27.13
C GLN A 199 9.74 -3.44 -26.73
N LEU A 200 10.06 -3.51 -25.44
CA LEU A 200 11.10 -4.38 -24.90
C LEU A 200 10.76 -5.87 -25.10
N GLU A 201 9.49 -6.24 -24.97
CA GLU A 201 8.98 -7.58 -25.22
C GLU A 201 9.30 -8.07 -26.63
N LYS A 202 9.26 -7.19 -27.64
CA LYS A 202 9.62 -7.53 -29.03
C LYS A 202 11.07 -7.98 -29.19
N TYR A 203 11.92 -7.60 -28.24
CA TYR A 203 13.34 -7.99 -28.20
C TYR A 203 13.61 -9.11 -27.18
N GLY A 204 12.56 -9.79 -26.69
CA GLY A 204 12.68 -10.88 -25.74
C GLY A 204 13.03 -10.46 -24.31
N VAL A 205 12.86 -9.18 -23.95
CA VAL A 205 13.05 -8.72 -22.57
C VAL A 205 11.78 -9.04 -21.77
N PRO A 206 11.87 -9.84 -20.69
CA PRO A 206 10.71 -10.17 -19.88
C PRO A 206 10.05 -8.92 -19.29
N PRO A 207 8.70 -8.88 -19.16
CA PRO A 207 7.96 -7.70 -18.66
C PRO A 207 8.03 -7.56 -17.13
N LYS A 208 9.07 -8.05 -16.50
CA LYS A 208 9.30 -8.02 -15.06
C LYS A 208 10.70 -7.52 -14.72
N ARG A 209 10.81 -6.78 -13.62
CA ARG A 209 12.07 -6.22 -13.14
C ARG A 209 12.11 -6.11 -11.62
N GLY A 210 13.24 -6.49 -11.02
CA GLY A 210 13.49 -6.31 -9.60
C GLY A 210 14.61 -5.30 -9.35
N ILE A 211 14.40 -4.39 -8.39
CA ILE A 211 15.35 -3.34 -8.02
C ILE A 211 15.48 -3.28 -6.51
N ILE A 212 16.70 -3.15 -6.02
CA ILE A 212 16.98 -2.90 -4.61
C ILE A 212 17.60 -1.50 -4.46
N LEU A 213 17.02 -0.71 -3.55
CA LEU A 213 17.58 0.54 -3.05
C LEU A 213 18.22 0.25 -1.68
N ALA A 214 19.53 0.13 -1.62
CA ALA A 214 20.25 -0.19 -0.40
C ALA A 214 21.00 1.04 0.13
N GLY A 215 21.05 1.21 1.44
CA GLY A 215 21.78 2.30 2.07
C GLY A 215 21.42 2.46 3.53
N GLU A 216 22.26 3.18 4.28
CA GLU A 216 22.04 3.43 5.69
C GLU A 216 20.65 4.07 5.96
N PRO A 217 20.10 3.91 7.18
CA PRO A 217 18.91 4.64 7.59
C PRO A 217 19.06 6.15 7.40
N GLY A 218 18.02 6.81 6.88
CA GLY A 218 18.04 8.26 6.67
C GLY A 218 18.75 8.73 5.41
N THR A 219 19.17 7.86 4.49
CA THR A 219 19.77 8.23 3.20
C THR A 219 18.75 8.62 2.13
N GLY A 220 17.44 8.44 2.35
CA GLY A 220 16.39 8.91 1.44
C GLY A 220 15.72 7.83 0.60
N LYS A 221 15.91 6.53 0.86
CA LYS A 221 15.29 5.42 0.12
C LYS A 221 13.78 5.56 -0.04
N THR A 222 13.07 5.77 1.07
CA THR A 222 11.61 5.98 1.07
C THR A 222 11.20 7.25 0.29
N ILE A 223 12.05 8.29 0.29
CA ILE A 223 11.81 9.52 -0.51
C ILE A 223 11.86 9.20 -2.00
N VAL A 224 12.81 8.38 -2.43
CA VAL A 224 12.89 7.90 -3.83
C VAL A 224 11.62 7.13 -4.21
N CYS A 225 11.16 6.21 -3.36
CA CYS A 225 9.93 5.45 -3.60
C CYS A 225 8.72 6.39 -3.74
N LYS A 226 8.55 7.36 -2.83
CA LYS A 226 7.45 8.33 -2.87
C LYS A 226 7.50 9.23 -4.10
N ALA A 227 8.68 9.64 -4.55
CA ALA A 227 8.84 10.43 -5.76
C ALA A 227 8.50 9.62 -7.03
N LEU A 228 8.88 8.33 -7.08
CA LEU A 228 8.44 7.42 -8.14
C LEU A 228 6.92 7.26 -8.17
N MET A 229 6.28 7.10 -7.00
CA MET A 229 4.80 7.03 -6.89
C MET A 229 4.13 8.30 -7.41
N SER A 230 4.71 9.47 -7.15
CA SER A 230 4.17 10.77 -7.62
C SER A 230 4.31 10.95 -9.14
N GLU A 231 5.32 10.35 -9.75
CA GLU A 231 5.58 10.42 -11.19
C GLU A 231 4.87 9.32 -11.99
N ALA A 232 4.32 8.32 -11.32
CA ALA A 232 3.70 7.14 -11.93
C ALA A 232 2.34 7.46 -12.56
N ASP A 233 2.35 7.96 -13.80
CA ASP A 233 1.14 8.17 -14.59
C ASP A 233 0.69 6.87 -15.26
N LYS A 234 -0.58 6.47 -15.06
CA LYS A 234 -1.19 5.21 -15.56
C LYS A 234 -0.44 3.95 -15.14
N ILE A 235 0.20 3.99 -13.98
CA ILE A 235 0.85 2.86 -13.34
C ILE A 235 0.26 2.73 -11.94
N THR A 236 -0.11 1.52 -11.54
CA THR A 236 -0.55 1.25 -10.17
C THR A 236 0.66 1.07 -9.26
N CYS A 237 0.74 1.83 -8.18
CA CYS A 237 1.80 1.68 -7.18
C CYS A 237 1.22 1.01 -5.93
N ILE A 238 1.86 -0.05 -5.45
CA ILE A 238 1.42 -0.80 -4.26
C ILE A 238 2.56 -0.80 -3.27
N ALA A 239 2.37 -0.14 -2.12
CA ALA A 239 3.34 -0.11 -1.03
C ALA A 239 2.97 -1.12 0.05
N THR A 240 3.98 -1.76 0.62
CA THR A 240 3.86 -2.65 1.78
C THR A 240 5.17 -2.67 2.55
N THR A 241 5.14 -3.14 3.80
CA THR A 241 6.35 -3.45 4.57
C THR A 241 6.65 -4.95 4.49
N ALA A 242 7.93 -5.30 4.53
CA ALA A 242 8.33 -6.70 4.56
C ALA A 242 7.78 -7.43 5.79
N GLU A 243 7.76 -6.76 6.94
CA GLU A 243 7.20 -7.30 8.19
C GLU A 243 5.71 -7.62 8.05
N GLY A 244 4.86 -6.65 7.64
CA GLY A 244 3.43 -6.85 7.50
C GLY A 244 3.09 -7.94 6.48
N MET A 245 3.84 -8.01 5.38
CA MET A 245 3.68 -9.01 4.34
C MET A 245 3.99 -10.44 4.85
N VAL A 246 5.01 -10.59 5.68
CA VAL A 246 5.41 -11.90 6.25
C VAL A 246 4.47 -12.34 7.36
N GLN A 247 4.18 -11.46 8.33
CA GLN A 247 3.30 -11.76 9.46
C GLN A 247 1.89 -12.13 9.00
N GLY A 248 1.38 -11.47 7.96
CA GLY A 248 0.07 -11.77 7.38
C GLY A 248 0.06 -12.93 6.38
N GLY A 249 1.21 -13.42 5.92
CA GLY A 249 1.29 -14.45 4.88
C GLY A 249 0.79 -13.99 3.51
N TYR A 250 0.82 -12.67 3.23
CA TYR A 250 0.16 -12.05 2.06
C TYR A 250 1.04 -11.91 0.81
N ILE A 251 2.18 -12.61 0.74
CA ILE A 251 3.08 -12.50 -0.43
C ILE A 251 2.38 -12.87 -1.74
N PRO A 252 1.66 -14.00 -1.86
CA PRO A 252 0.93 -14.36 -3.08
C PRO A 252 -0.17 -13.35 -3.44
N GLU A 253 -0.90 -12.84 -2.45
CA GLU A 253 -1.96 -11.86 -2.66
C GLU A 253 -1.42 -10.54 -3.20
N LEU A 254 -0.29 -10.06 -2.69
CA LEU A 254 0.38 -8.85 -3.17
C LEU A 254 0.67 -8.94 -4.68
N PHE A 255 1.27 -10.04 -5.11
CA PHE A 255 1.58 -10.26 -6.52
C PHE A 255 0.31 -10.48 -7.37
N SER A 256 -0.69 -11.16 -6.83
CA SER A 256 -2.00 -11.30 -7.49
C SER A 256 -2.68 -9.95 -7.73
N ILE A 257 -2.62 -9.02 -6.75
CA ILE A 257 -3.13 -7.65 -6.90
C ILE A 257 -2.34 -6.90 -7.97
N ALA A 258 -1.00 -6.96 -7.91
CA ALA A 258 -0.14 -6.29 -8.88
C ALA A 258 -0.38 -6.77 -10.32
N GLN A 259 -0.61 -8.07 -10.51
CA GLN A 259 -0.95 -8.67 -11.81
C GLN A 259 -2.33 -8.19 -12.32
N ALA A 260 -3.33 -8.13 -11.44
CA ALA A 260 -4.67 -7.69 -11.81
C ALA A 260 -4.72 -6.18 -12.15
N LEU A 261 -3.82 -5.38 -11.56
CA LEU A 261 -3.77 -3.93 -11.72
C LEU A 261 -2.62 -3.44 -12.61
N CYS A 262 -1.98 -4.34 -13.36
CA CYS A 262 -0.84 -3.99 -14.22
C CYS A 262 -1.20 -2.94 -15.29
N PRO A 263 -0.21 -2.09 -15.73
CA PRO A 263 1.18 -2.04 -15.30
C PRO A 263 1.31 -1.55 -13.85
N SER A 264 2.19 -2.18 -13.07
CA SER A 264 2.28 -1.89 -11.64
C SER A 264 3.72 -1.86 -11.11
N ILE A 265 3.92 -1.10 -10.01
CA ILE A 265 5.15 -1.10 -9.21
C ILE A 265 4.79 -1.55 -7.80
N ILE A 266 5.46 -2.58 -7.32
CA ILE A 266 5.40 -3.01 -5.93
C ILE A 266 6.57 -2.37 -5.19
N PHE A 267 6.29 -1.66 -4.08
CA PHE A 267 7.30 -1.11 -3.19
C PHE A 267 7.28 -1.91 -1.89
N ILE A 268 8.39 -2.56 -1.56
CA ILE A 268 8.57 -3.35 -0.33
C ILE A 268 9.57 -2.63 0.54
N GLU A 269 9.11 -2.03 1.66
CA GLU A 269 10.00 -1.37 2.60
C GLU A 269 10.65 -2.38 3.56
N ASP A 270 11.93 -2.14 3.88
CA ASP A 270 12.74 -2.88 4.86
C ASP A 270 12.80 -4.40 4.60
N ILE A 271 13.16 -4.78 3.38
CA ILE A 271 13.27 -6.21 2.96
C ILE A 271 14.25 -7.02 3.83
N ASP A 272 15.12 -6.35 4.61
CA ASP A 272 16.02 -6.97 5.58
C ASP A 272 15.27 -7.84 6.59
N PHE A 273 14.03 -7.50 6.93
CA PHE A 273 13.19 -8.28 7.82
C PHE A 273 13.02 -9.72 7.33
N ILE A 274 12.82 -9.89 6.01
CA ILE A 274 12.70 -11.22 5.39
C ILE A 274 14.00 -12.03 5.46
N GLY A 275 15.15 -11.34 5.42
CA GLY A 275 16.48 -11.98 5.47
C GLY A 275 16.92 -12.43 6.85
N GLN A 276 16.39 -11.83 7.91
CA GLN A 276 16.77 -12.12 9.31
C GLN A 276 16.03 -13.32 9.90
N GLU A 277 14.85 -13.66 9.42
CA GLU A 277 14.04 -14.77 9.94
C GLU A 277 14.50 -16.18 9.53
N ARG A 278 15.81 -16.42 9.41
CA ARG A 278 16.37 -17.76 9.13
C ARG A 278 16.32 -18.74 10.31
N HIS A 279 15.96 -18.30 11.51
CA HIS A 279 15.96 -19.12 12.72
C HIS A 279 14.58 -19.20 13.39
N ASP A 280 14.07 -20.41 13.48
CA ASP A 280 13.30 -21.04 14.55
C ASP A 280 11.78 -21.12 14.54
N SER A 281 11.00 -20.67 13.58
CA SER A 281 9.53 -20.82 13.81
C SER A 281 8.63 -21.14 12.61
N TYR A 282 9.09 -21.22 11.38
CA TYR A 282 8.18 -21.47 10.25
C TYR A 282 8.07 -22.93 9.85
N ARG A 283 6.88 -23.50 10.07
CA ARG A 283 6.44 -24.76 9.43
C ARG A 283 5.99 -24.51 7.98
N GLY A 284 6.77 -23.76 7.17
CA GLY A 284 6.40 -23.40 5.81
C GLY A 284 7.60 -23.01 4.94
N THR A 285 7.32 -22.59 3.70
CA THR A 285 8.35 -22.06 2.80
C THR A 285 8.88 -20.74 3.37
N PRO A 286 10.22 -20.57 3.52
CA PRO A 286 10.79 -19.32 4.00
C PRO A 286 10.30 -18.12 3.19
N PRO A 287 9.97 -16.98 3.84
CA PRO A 287 9.36 -15.81 3.18
C PRO A 287 10.14 -15.29 1.98
N LEU A 288 11.48 -15.30 2.06
CA LEU A 288 12.33 -14.91 0.93
C LEU A 288 12.14 -15.83 -0.28
N ILE A 289 12.05 -17.14 -0.05
CA ILE A 289 11.82 -18.11 -1.13
C ILE A 289 10.44 -17.89 -1.74
N SER A 290 9.42 -17.65 -0.92
CA SER A 290 8.07 -17.33 -1.40
C SER A 290 8.07 -16.05 -2.26
N LEU A 291 8.69 -14.98 -1.79
CA LEU A 291 8.81 -13.71 -2.54
C LEU A 291 9.49 -13.94 -3.90
N LEU A 292 10.61 -14.64 -3.89
CA LEU A 292 11.36 -14.91 -5.11
C LEU A 292 10.59 -15.83 -6.07
N ALA A 293 9.80 -16.78 -5.56
CA ALA A 293 8.95 -17.64 -6.37
C ALA A 293 7.80 -16.86 -7.03
N GLU A 294 7.17 -15.92 -6.29
CA GLU A 294 6.15 -15.06 -6.86
C GLU A 294 6.71 -14.13 -7.95
N MET A 295 7.91 -13.57 -7.73
CA MET A 295 8.59 -12.77 -8.77
C MET A 295 8.88 -13.58 -10.04
N ASP A 296 9.19 -14.88 -9.92
CA ASP A 296 9.36 -15.76 -11.08
C ASP A 296 8.03 -16.11 -11.73
N GLY A 297 6.98 -16.29 -10.94
CA GLY A 297 5.64 -16.66 -11.38
C GLY A 297 4.88 -15.56 -12.12
N ILE A 298 5.45 -14.34 -12.23
CA ILE A 298 4.83 -13.24 -13.00
C ILE A 298 4.68 -13.70 -14.47
N ALA A 299 3.43 -13.72 -14.92
CA ALA A 299 3.11 -14.10 -16.30
C ALA A 299 3.74 -13.12 -17.31
N GLU A 300 4.16 -13.64 -18.46
CA GLU A 300 4.85 -12.88 -19.51
C GLU A 300 4.10 -11.63 -20.03
N LYS A 301 2.80 -11.54 -19.77
CA LYS A 301 1.96 -10.39 -20.21
C LYS A 301 1.80 -9.31 -19.16
N ASN A 302 2.32 -9.50 -17.96
CA ASN A 302 2.11 -8.60 -16.83
C ASN A 302 3.34 -7.74 -16.59
N ALA A 303 3.26 -6.47 -16.94
CA ALA A 303 4.34 -5.51 -16.72
C ALA A 303 4.39 -5.10 -15.23
N ILE A 304 5.33 -5.69 -14.48
CA ILE A 304 5.49 -5.47 -13.04
C ILE A 304 6.95 -5.15 -12.71
N VAL A 305 7.16 -4.09 -11.93
CA VAL A 305 8.45 -3.76 -11.32
C VAL A 305 8.34 -3.93 -9.81
N THR A 306 9.30 -4.62 -9.20
CA THR A 306 9.42 -4.73 -7.74
C THR A 306 10.59 -3.87 -7.27
N VAL A 307 10.33 -2.90 -6.40
CA VAL A 307 11.33 -2.02 -5.77
C VAL A 307 11.38 -2.33 -4.29
N ALA A 308 12.48 -2.86 -3.82
CA ALA A 308 12.69 -3.15 -2.40
C ALA A 308 13.66 -2.14 -1.79
N THR A 309 13.45 -1.74 -0.52
CA THR A 309 14.42 -0.96 0.23
C THR A 309 15.12 -1.82 1.28
N SER A 310 16.43 -1.57 1.51
CA SER A 310 17.24 -2.26 2.50
C SER A 310 18.13 -1.30 3.28
N ASN A 311 18.23 -1.54 4.57
CA ASN A 311 19.15 -0.82 5.46
C ASN A 311 20.50 -1.55 5.62
N SER A 312 20.56 -2.83 5.28
CA SER A 312 21.72 -3.72 5.46
C SER A 312 22.04 -4.49 4.18
N PHE A 313 22.86 -3.88 3.34
CA PHE A 313 23.25 -4.48 2.06
C PHE A 313 23.94 -5.85 2.21
N GLU A 314 24.85 -5.97 3.17
CA GLU A 314 25.70 -7.17 3.31
C GLU A 314 24.93 -8.43 3.67
N THR A 315 23.82 -8.29 4.38
CA THR A 315 22.96 -9.40 4.78
C THR A 315 22.14 -9.91 3.59
N LEU A 316 21.69 -8.99 2.73
CA LEU A 316 20.93 -9.31 1.52
C LEU A 316 21.78 -9.89 0.40
N ASP A 317 23.03 -9.42 0.25
CA ASP A 317 23.93 -9.85 -0.83
C ASP A 317 24.17 -11.36 -0.80
N LYS A 318 24.37 -11.95 0.38
CA LYS A 318 24.51 -13.40 0.55
C LYS A 318 23.25 -14.19 0.19
N ALA A 319 22.08 -13.64 0.48
CA ALA A 319 20.81 -14.33 0.24
C ALA A 319 20.35 -14.25 -1.22
N LEU A 320 20.72 -13.15 -1.90
CA LEU A 320 20.31 -12.85 -3.28
C LEU A 320 21.39 -13.22 -4.30
N SER A 321 22.68 -13.23 -3.93
CA SER A 321 23.79 -13.59 -4.81
C SER A 321 23.71 -15.02 -5.32
N GLU A 322 23.07 -15.92 -4.55
CA GLU A 322 22.80 -17.29 -4.97
C GLU A 322 21.72 -17.40 -6.06
N ARG A 323 20.98 -16.32 -6.34
CA ARG A 323 19.88 -16.29 -7.32
C ARG A 323 19.77 -14.94 -8.06
N PRO A 324 20.70 -14.63 -8.97
CA PRO A 324 20.87 -13.30 -9.57
C PRO A 324 19.74 -12.84 -10.51
N SER A 325 18.77 -13.69 -10.86
CA SER A 325 17.78 -13.40 -11.90
C SER A 325 16.49 -12.70 -11.44
N ARG A 326 16.41 -12.23 -10.18
CA ARG A 326 15.16 -11.72 -9.59
C ARG A 326 15.21 -10.25 -9.16
N PHE A 327 16.39 -9.83 -8.66
CA PHE A 327 16.70 -8.42 -8.50
C PHE A 327 17.82 -8.06 -9.46
N ASP A 328 17.43 -7.46 -10.59
CA ASP A 328 18.32 -7.18 -11.73
C ASP A 328 19.29 -6.04 -11.45
N ARG A 329 18.89 -5.11 -10.54
CA ARG A 329 19.65 -3.90 -10.24
C ARG A 329 19.68 -3.63 -8.75
N LEU A 330 20.87 -3.27 -8.30
CA LEU A 330 21.13 -2.78 -6.96
C LEU A 330 21.67 -1.38 -7.03
N PHE A 331 21.02 -0.45 -6.33
CA PHE A 331 21.46 0.93 -6.20
C PHE A 331 21.88 1.21 -4.77
N ARG A 332 23.13 1.55 -4.55
CA ARG A 332 23.66 1.93 -3.22
C ARG A 332 23.50 3.43 -3.02
N ILE A 333 22.55 3.81 -2.18
CA ILE A 333 22.34 5.20 -1.80
C ILE A 333 23.25 5.51 -0.59
N THR A 334 24.31 6.25 -0.84
CA THR A 334 25.31 6.61 0.16
C THR A 334 25.00 7.95 0.79
N ARG A 335 25.80 8.31 1.81
CA ARG A 335 25.77 9.67 2.37
C ARG A 335 26.11 10.69 1.30
N PRO A 336 25.51 11.90 1.34
CA PRO A 336 25.64 12.90 0.28
C PRO A 336 27.08 13.44 0.17
N ALA A 337 27.61 13.52 -1.04
CA ALA A 337 28.83 14.22 -1.35
C ALA A 337 28.65 15.74 -1.18
N TYR A 338 29.73 16.54 -1.25
CA TYR A 338 29.69 17.99 -1.00
C TYR A 338 28.62 18.70 -1.86
N GLN A 339 28.56 18.43 -3.16
CA GLN A 339 27.59 19.06 -4.06
C GLN A 339 26.14 18.68 -3.67
N GLN A 340 25.89 17.42 -3.37
CA GLN A 340 24.57 16.94 -2.93
C GLN A 340 24.18 17.57 -1.57
N ARG A 341 25.14 17.73 -0.63
CA ARG A 341 24.88 18.44 0.63
C ARG A 341 24.51 19.89 0.38
N THR A 342 25.22 20.55 -0.53
CA THR A 342 24.91 21.93 -0.91
C THR A 342 23.48 22.06 -1.43
N GLU A 343 23.07 21.20 -2.36
CA GLU A 343 21.70 21.17 -2.89
C GLU A 343 20.68 20.84 -1.79
N LEU A 344 20.99 19.89 -0.91
CA LEU A 344 20.12 19.46 0.17
C LEU A 344 19.87 20.58 1.18
N VAL A 345 20.96 21.24 1.66
CA VAL A 345 20.85 22.38 2.57
C VAL A 345 20.05 23.50 1.93
N LYS A 346 20.34 23.86 0.68
CA LYS A 346 19.57 24.85 -0.08
C LYS A 346 18.08 24.47 -0.20
N HIS A 347 17.80 23.20 -0.47
CA HIS A 347 16.43 22.72 -0.61
C HIS A 347 15.64 22.77 0.71
N ILE A 348 16.23 22.29 1.80
CA ILE A 348 15.56 22.24 3.12
C ILE A 348 15.43 23.66 3.69
N SER A 349 16.45 24.50 3.51
CA SER A 349 16.45 25.85 4.06
C SER A 349 15.68 26.89 3.23
N LYS A 350 14.93 26.49 2.19
CA LYS A 350 14.14 27.44 1.37
C LYS A 350 13.26 28.41 2.16
N LYS A 351 12.73 27.95 3.29
CA LYS A 351 11.85 28.73 4.20
C LYS A 351 12.54 29.18 5.48
N ILE A 352 13.81 28.84 5.65
CA ILE A 352 14.61 29.20 6.81
C ILE A 352 15.56 30.32 6.39
N PRO A 353 15.48 31.52 6.99
CA PRO A 353 16.29 32.67 6.57
C PRO A 353 17.73 32.55 7.07
N LEU A 354 18.51 31.73 6.39
CA LEU A 354 19.94 31.55 6.66
C LEU A 354 20.77 32.53 5.84
N SER A 355 21.77 33.16 6.47
CA SER A 355 22.83 33.87 5.74
C SER A 355 23.69 32.86 4.96
N GLU A 356 24.36 33.33 3.91
CA GLU A 356 25.22 32.45 3.10
C GLU A 356 26.38 31.86 3.92
N ASP A 357 26.96 32.65 4.84
CA ASP A 357 28.02 32.19 5.77
C ASP A 357 27.53 31.01 6.65
N ILE A 358 26.35 31.11 7.22
CA ILE A 358 25.77 30.02 8.02
C ILE A 358 25.44 28.80 7.17
N ARG A 359 24.93 29.02 5.97
CA ARG A 359 24.65 27.93 5.03
C ARG A 359 25.92 27.17 4.64
N GLU A 360 26.98 27.88 4.29
CA GLU A 360 28.28 27.27 4.00
C GLU A 360 28.85 26.54 5.22
N TYR A 361 28.69 27.11 6.41
CA TYR A 361 29.14 26.50 7.65
C TYR A 361 28.38 25.16 7.88
N ILE A 362 27.07 25.12 7.74
CA ILE A 362 26.28 23.90 7.84
C ILE A 362 26.76 22.84 6.83
N ILE A 363 26.97 23.23 5.56
CA ILE A 363 27.43 22.30 4.51
C ILE A 363 28.78 21.68 4.89
N LYS A 364 29.68 22.46 5.49
CA LYS A 364 31.00 22.00 5.92
C LYS A 364 30.90 21.06 7.13
N GLU A 365 30.23 21.48 8.19
CA GLU A 365 30.16 20.76 9.46
C GLU A 365 29.29 19.48 9.39
N THR A 366 28.40 19.39 8.43
CA THR A 366 27.59 18.16 8.20
C THR A 366 28.27 17.17 7.26
N ASN A 367 29.59 17.25 7.08
CA ASN A 367 30.31 16.23 6.33
C ASN A 367 30.14 14.84 6.98
N GLY A 368 29.79 13.85 6.15
CA GLY A 368 29.50 12.50 6.63
C GLY A 368 28.13 12.32 7.29
N PHE A 369 27.25 13.30 7.28
CA PHE A 369 25.88 13.18 7.77
C PHE A 369 24.96 12.61 6.69
N THR A 370 23.92 11.88 7.11
CA THR A 370 22.83 11.46 6.21
C THR A 370 21.88 12.63 5.93
N PRO A 371 21.11 12.60 4.85
CA PRO A 371 20.08 13.60 4.57
C PRO A 371 19.14 13.89 5.74
N ALA A 372 18.70 12.85 6.45
CA ALA A 372 17.86 12.99 7.63
C ALA A 372 18.56 13.74 8.78
N GLN A 373 19.85 13.48 9.00
CA GLN A 373 20.63 14.19 10.01
C GLN A 373 20.84 15.67 9.64
N ILE A 374 21.07 15.97 8.36
CA ILE A 374 21.19 17.36 7.90
C ILE A 374 19.85 18.11 8.09
N GLN A 375 18.75 17.44 7.77
CA GLN A 375 17.41 17.99 8.02
C GLN A 375 17.17 18.25 9.50
N GLU A 376 17.57 17.33 10.37
CA GLU A 376 17.43 17.48 11.83
C GLU A 376 18.28 18.64 12.37
N VAL A 377 19.47 18.89 11.84
CA VAL A 377 20.27 20.08 12.19
C VAL A 377 19.49 21.35 11.88
N LEU A 378 18.97 21.47 10.65
CA LEU A 378 18.24 22.66 10.22
C LEU A 378 16.94 22.88 11.01
N HIS A 379 16.17 21.81 11.24
CA HIS A 379 14.92 21.89 12.01
C HIS A 379 15.20 22.11 13.50
N GLY A 380 16.22 21.46 14.06
CA GLY A 380 16.60 21.62 15.47
C GLY A 380 16.98 23.05 15.81
N MET A 381 17.71 23.74 14.92
CA MET A 381 18.01 25.17 15.08
C MET A 381 16.74 26.02 15.16
N VAL A 382 15.78 25.80 14.24
CA VAL A 382 14.50 26.52 14.24
C VAL A 382 13.70 26.26 15.50
N ILE A 383 13.65 24.99 15.94
CA ILE A 383 12.93 24.59 17.15
C ILE A 383 13.55 25.24 18.40
N ALA A 384 14.89 25.25 18.50
CA ALA A 384 15.59 25.86 19.63
C ALA A 384 15.32 27.36 19.75
N HIS A 385 15.41 28.12 18.65
CA HIS A 385 15.08 29.55 18.64
C HIS A 385 13.61 29.82 18.97
N SER A 386 12.69 29.01 18.41
CA SER A 386 11.26 29.14 18.71
C SER A 386 10.94 28.90 20.20
N ALA A 387 11.63 27.94 20.83
CA ALA A 387 11.43 27.62 22.25
C ALA A 387 11.95 28.72 23.20
N LEU A 388 12.99 29.46 22.80
CA LEU A 388 13.56 30.57 23.57
C LEU A 388 12.85 31.90 23.31
N GLY A 389 11.91 31.94 22.37
CA GLY A 389 11.25 33.18 21.95
C GLY A 389 12.17 34.15 21.19
N GLU A 390 13.30 33.65 20.70
CA GLU A 390 14.26 34.43 19.93
C GLU A 390 13.79 34.65 18.51
N ASP A 391 14.31 35.71 17.87
CA ASP A 391 14.05 35.97 16.46
C ASP A 391 14.74 34.90 15.60
N ILE A 392 13.96 34.04 14.97
CA ILE A 392 14.46 32.97 14.07
C ILE A 392 15.11 33.52 12.80
N MET A 393 15.16 34.84 12.60
CA MET A 393 15.86 35.47 11.50
C MET A 393 17.37 35.64 11.73
N GLN A 394 17.87 35.35 12.95
CA GLN A 394 19.27 35.58 13.32
C GLN A 394 19.98 34.33 13.79
N PHE A 395 20.19 33.39 12.88
CA PHE A 395 21.00 32.19 13.16
C PHE A 395 22.51 32.49 13.12
N ASN A 396 23.24 31.85 14.04
CA ASN A 396 24.67 31.95 14.14
C ASN A 396 25.37 30.56 14.21
N ARG A 397 26.70 30.52 14.16
CA ARG A 397 27.44 29.24 14.14
C ARG A 397 27.26 28.43 15.43
N ARG A 398 27.04 29.07 16.58
CA ARG A 398 26.81 28.35 17.86
C ARG A 398 25.50 27.54 17.82
N ASP A 399 24.50 28.02 17.11
CA ASP A 399 23.24 27.31 16.97
C ASP A 399 23.45 25.99 16.20
N VAL A 400 24.27 26.05 15.13
CA VAL A 400 24.69 24.89 14.36
C VAL A 400 25.45 23.89 15.23
N ASP A 401 26.50 24.38 15.94
CA ASP A 401 27.34 23.54 16.79
C ASP A 401 26.56 22.87 17.92
N SER A 402 25.68 23.62 18.59
CA SER A 402 24.82 23.11 19.66
C SER A 402 23.89 21.99 19.17
N THR A 403 23.28 22.19 18.00
CA THR A 403 22.36 21.19 17.41
C THR A 403 23.12 19.94 16.98
N ILE A 404 24.30 20.10 16.37
CA ILE A 404 25.17 18.97 16.00
C ILE A 404 25.65 18.20 17.25
N ALA A 405 26.01 18.91 18.32
CA ALA A 405 26.41 18.28 19.57
C ALA A 405 25.28 17.43 20.17
N LEU A 406 24.04 17.94 20.18
CA LEU A 406 22.86 17.19 20.64
C LEU A 406 22.61 15.93 19.82
N LEU A 407 22.77 16.00 18.49
CA LEU A 407 22.64 14.83 17.63
C LEU A 407 23.71 13.77 17.89
N ASN A 408 24.95 14.18 18.15
CA ASN A 408 26.06 13.28 18.46
C ASN A 408 25.87 12.59 19.82
N ILE A 409 25.35 13.29 20.83
CA ILE A 409 25.02 12.71 22.14
C ILE A 409 23.96 11.61 21.98
N ARG A 410 22.93 11.83 21.18
CA ARG A 410 21.89 10.79 20.87
C ARG A 410 22.52 9.55 20.21
N ARG A 411 23.52 9.72 19.34
CA ARG A 411 24.19 8.60 18.65
C ARG A 411 25.03 7.73 19.56
N THR A 412 25.64 8.31 20.62
CA THR A 412 26.51 7.59 21.56
C THR A 412 25.74 6.88 22.67
N GLY A 413 24.42 6.97 22.69
CA GLY A 413 23.58 6.32 23.72
C GLY A 413 23.72 6.94 25.13
N MET A 414 24.37 8.10 25.25
CA MET A 414 24.61 8.80 26.53
C MET A 414 23.44 9.71 26.95
N ILE A 415 22.21 9.39 26.63
CA ILE A 415 21.04 10.03 27.25
C ILE A 415 20.60 9.17 28.42
N GLY A 416 21.38 9.23 29.50
CA GLY A 416 20.95 8.89 30.83
C GLY A 416 20.74 10.17 31.65
N PHE A 417 19.96 10.11 32.71
CA PHE A 417 19.53 11.21 33.59
C PHE A 417 20.69 12.05 34.19
N ASN A 418 21.95 11.74 33.91
CA ASN A 418 23.15 12.43 34.41
C ASN A 418 23.72 13.50 33.46
N ALA A 419 23.09 13.80 32.32
CA ALA A 419 23.59 14.82 31.38
C ALA A 419 23.05 16.24 31.67
N MET A 420 22.33 16.44 32.76
CA MET A 420 21.93 17.75 33.28
C MET A 420 22.77 18.16 34.46
N LEU A 421 24.09 18.06 34.38
CA LEU A 421 24.97 18.81 35.28
C LEU A 421 25.38 20.10 34.58
N CYS A 422 24.87 21.21 35.15
CA CYS A 422 25.25 22.56 34.79
C CYS A 422 26.76 22.73 34.58
N PRO A 423 27.19 23.60 33.63
CA PRO A 423 28.60 23.87 33.40
C PRO A 423 29.27 24.72 34.50
N ASP A 424 28.56 25.09 35.56
CA ASP A 424 29.12 25.84 36.65
C ASP A 424 29.29 24.96 37.89
N GLY A 425 30.51 24.42 38.02
CA GLY A 425 30.98 23.77 39.23
C GLY A 425 31.02 24.74 40.41
N LYS A 426 29.91 24.81 41.16
CA LYS A 426 29.94 25.21 42.57
C LYS A 426 29.00 24.31 43.36
N ARG A 427 29.62 23.69 44.37
CA ARG A 427 28.95 22.89 45.40
C ARG A 427 27.84 23.66 46.11
#